data_7e41669e8731ac19c444fb9c9ac09515
#
_entry.id   7e41669e8731ac19c444fb9c9ac09515
#
_cell.length_a   1.000
_cell.length_b   1.000
_cell.length_c   1.000
_cell.angle_alpha   90.00
_cell.angle_beta   90.00
_cell.angle_gamma   90.00
#
_symmetry.space_group_name_H-M   'P 1'
#
loop_
_entity.id
_entity.type
_entity.pdbx_description
1 polymer ?
#
loop_
_entity_poly.entity_id
_entity_poly.type
_entity_poly.pdbx_seq_one_letter_code
_entity_poly.pdbx_strand_id
1 'polypeptide(L)'
;MRKEYKTIREVAGPLMLVDQVEGVKYDELVEIEQSDGRIRRGKVLEINQDKALLQLFEGSQGLRITDSSAKFLGHSIELAVAPDMLGRVFDGMGRPIDGGAELIPEKRLDINGAPINPAARDYPNEFIQTGVSAIDGLNTLVRGQKLPVFSGSGLPHANLAAQIARQAKVRGTGEGFAVVFAAVGITFEEADFFTSDFRATGAIDRTVTFINLANDPAIERIATPRMALTAAEYLAYDLGMHVLVIITDITNYAEALREVSAARKEVPGRRGYPGYLYTDLATMYERAGRIKGNPGSITMIPILSMPEDDITHPIPDLTGYITEGQIILGRELHRKGVTPPINVLPSLSRLKDKGIGRGKTREDHADTMNQLFAAYSRGKDAKELAVILGDAALSDTDKLYAKFADAFEEEYVSQGFYTNRSIEETLDLGWKLLSILPRTELKRIKDEYLDKYLPKAEE
;
A
#
# COMPACT_ATOMS: atom_id res chain seq x y z
N MET A 1 21.63 -11.73 -26.65
CA MET A 1 22.91 -12.50 -26.76
C MET A 1 23.72 -12.13 -25.54
N ARG A 2 24.11 -13.08 -24.71
CA ARG A 2 24.91 -12.81 -23.50
C ARG A 2 26.31 -12.40 -23.92
N LYS A 3 26.78 -11.24 -23.46
CA LYS A 3 28.14 -10.74 -23.76
C LYS A 3 28.90 -10.60 -22.45
N GLU A 4 30.13 -11.06 -22.41
CA GLU A 4 31.00 -11.01 -21.24
C GLU A 4 32.21 -10.10 -21.52
N TYR A 5 32.48 -9.20 -20.58
CA TYR A 5 33.56 -8.24 -20.67
C TYR A 5 34.49 -8.35 -19.43
N LYS A 6 35.77 -8.35 -19.66
CA LYS A 6 36.83 -8.29 -18.62
C LYS A 6 37.44 -6.88 -18.51
N THR A 7 36.83 -5.92 -19.18
CA THR A 7 37.30 -4.54 -19.30
C THR A 7 36.72 -3.63 -18.17
N ILE A 8 36.62 -4.18 -16.96
CA ILE A 8 36.26 -3.41 -15.79
C ILE A 8 37.38 -2.43 -15.49
N ARG A 9 37.05 -1.11 -15.51
CA ARG A 9 38.05 -0.05 -15.39
C ARG A 9 38.13 0.53 -13.99
N GLU A 10 36.98 0.73 -13.35
CA GLU A 10 36.90 1.41 -12.07
C GLU A 10 35.71 0.88 -11.27
N VAL A 11 35.88 0.83 -9.94
CA VAL A 11 34.80 0.54 -8.98
C VAL A 11 34.87 1.60 -7.88
N ALA A 12 33.78 2.33 -7.71
CA ALA A 12 33.66 3.42 -6.73
C ALA A 12 32.33 3.26 -5.95
N GLY A 13 32.40 2.79 -4.71
CA GLY A 13 31.21 2.48 -3.93
C GLY A 13 30.31 1.44 -4.65
N PRO A 14 29.02 1.72 -4.85
CA PRO A 14 28.13 0.80 -5.55
C PRO A 14 28.22 0.89 -7.08
N LEU A 15 29.12 1.73 -7.62
CA LEU A 15 29.22 1.97 -9.05
C LEU A 15 30.44 1.26 -9.65
N MET A 16 30.25 0.72 -10.85
CA MET A 16 31.30 0.03 -11.62
C MET A 16 31.28 0.54 -13.06
N LEU A 17 32.46 0.91 -13.59
CA LEU A 17 32.64 1.32 -14.98
C LEU A 17 33.23 0.16 -15.78
N VAL A 18 32.57 -0.20 -16.87
CA VAL A 18 33.05 -1.21 -17.85
C VAL A 18 33.29 -0.55 -19.18
N ASP A 19 34.49 -0.69 -19.71
CA ASP A 19 34.89 -0.12 -21.00
C ASP A 19 34.70 -1.15 -22.14
N GLN A 20 34.69 -0.65 -23.38
CA GLN A 20 34.66 -1.45 -24.63
C GLN A 20 33.40 -2.33 -24.73
N VAL A 21 32.27 -1.82 -24.24
CA VAL A 21 30.97 -2.51 -24.35
C VAL A 21 30.30 -2.19 -25.69
N GLU A 22 29.56 -3.12 -26.25
CA GLU A 22 28.86 -2.95 -27.50
C GLU A 22 27.44 -3.52 -27.44
N GLY A 23 26.44 -2.73 -27.86
CA GLY A 23 25.04 -3.16 -27.95
C GLY A 23 24.39 -3.45 -26.61
N VAL A 24 24.87 -2.80 -25.56
CA VAL A 24 24.32 -2.83 -24.19
C VAL A 24 23.11 -1.90 -24.11
N LYS A 25 22.14 -2.24 -23.25
CA LYS A 25 20.92 -1.48 -23.06
C LYS A 25 20.85 -0.83 -21.67
N TYR A 26 20.14 0.28 -21.57
CA TYR A 26 19.77 0.86 -20.26
C TYR A 26 18.96 -0.16 -19.44
N ASP A 27 19.15 -0.16 -18.11
CA ASP A 27 18.51 -1.08 -17.16
C ASP A 27 18.79 -2.58 -17.41
N GLU A 28 19.71 -2.92 -18.30
CA GLU A 28 20.12 -4.30 -18.56
C GLU A 28 20.77 -4.90 -17.30
N LEU A 29 20.35 -6.12 -16.96
CA LEU A 29 20.90 -6.88 -15.84
C LEU A 29 22.29 -7.38 -16.20
N VAL A 30 23.23 -7.25 -15.25
CA VAL A 30 24.62 -7.66 -15.40
C VAL A 30 25.01 -8.54 -14.22
N GLU A 31 25.62 -9.69 -14.51
CA GLU A 31 26.26 -10.54 -13.52
C GLU A 31 27.78 -10.26 -13.51
N ILE A 32 28.32 -9.99 -12.34
CA ILE A 32 29.74 -9.78 -12.11
C ILE A 32 30.28 -11.06 -11.44
N GLU A 33 31.02 -11.86 -12.21
CA GLU A 33 31.61 -13.08 -11.76
C GLU A 33 33.04 -12.83 -11.32
N GLN A 34 33.40 -13.29 -10.12
CA GLN A 34 34.75 -13.24 -9.56
C GLN A 34 35.47 -14.56 -9.74
N SER A 35 36.79 -14.53 -9.70
CA SER A 35 37.63 -15.75 -9.86
C SER A 35 37.38 -16.83 -8.81
N ASP A 36 36.79 -16.47 -7.67
CA ASP A 36 36.40 -17.42 -6.61
C ASP A 36 34.99 -18.01 -6.82
N GLY A 37 34.36 -17.73 -7.97
CA GLY A 37 33.01 -18.21 -8.33
C GLY A 37 31.85 -17.43 -7.69
N ARG A 38 32.12 -16.39 -6.92
CA ARG A 38 31.06 -15.51 -6.40
C ARG A 38 30.50 -14.67 -7.52
N ILE A 39 29.19 -14.63 -7.60
CA ILE A 39 28.44 -13.81 -8.55
C ILE A 39 27.76 -12.68 -7.79
N ARG A 40 27.97 -11.46 -8.26
CA ARG A 40 27.22 -10.28 -7.86
C ARG A 40 26.35 -9.81 -9.01
N ARG A 41 25.32 -9.05 -8.70
CA ARG A 41 24.43 -8.51 -9.71
C ARG A 41 24.49 -6.99 -9.73
N GLY A 42 24.21 -6.46 -10.89
CA GLY A 42 24.08 -5.03 -11.11
C GLY A 42 23.20 -4.74 -12.31
N LYS A 43 22.91 -3.48 -12.53
CA LYS A 43 22.21 -3.03 -13.72
C LYS A 43 22.93 -1.86 -14.38
N VAL A 44 22.72 -1.72 -15.68
CA VAL A 44 23.24 -0.60 -16.47
C VAL A 44 22.50 0.67 -16.10
N LEU A 45 23.22 1.68 -15.64
CA LEU A 45 22.67 3.00 -15.33
C LEU A 45 22.82 3.98 -16.49
N GLU A 46 24.01 3.99 -17.09
CA GLU A 46 24.36 4.96 -18.11
C GLU A 46 25.24 4.29 -19.17
N ILE A 47 25.05 4.70 -20.40
CA ILE A 47 25.86 4.27 -21.53
C ILE A 47 26.41 5.52 -22.20
N ASN A 48 27.73 5.59 -22.30
CA ASN A 48 28.42 6.68 -22.97
C ASN A 48 29.42 6.08 -23.97
N GLN A 49 29.07 6.13 -25.24
CA GLN A 49 29.80 5.51 -26.35
C GLN A 49 30.02 4.01 -26.12
N ASP A 50 31.24 3.59 -25.85
CA ASP A 50 31.67 2.21 -25.58
C ASP A 50 31.82 1.91 -24.07
N LYS A 51 31.27 2.75 -23.20
CA LYS A 51 31.36 2.61 -21.73
C LYS A 51 29.99 2.44 -21.14
N ALA A 52 29.87 1.48 -20.21
CA ALA A 52 28.69 1.29 -19.40
C ALA A 52 29.01 1.54 -17.92
N LEU A 53 28.22 2.43 -17.31
CA LEU A 53 28.22 2.60 -15.87
C LEU A 53 27.17 1.67 -15.27
N LEU A 54 27.63 0.77 -14.41
CA LEU A 54 26.79 -0.20 -13.72
C LEU A 54 26.55 0.22 -12.27
N GLN A 55 25.38 -0.10 -11.74
CA GLN A 55 25.08 -0.06 -10.33
C GLN A 55 25.06 -1.49 -9.78
N LEU A 56 25.92 -1.78 -8.80
CA LEU A 56 25.97 -3.05 -8.10
C LEU A 56 24.86 -3.15 -7.05
N PHE A 57 24.24 -4.31 -6.92
CA PHE A 57 23.17 -4.54 -5.93
C PHE A 57 23.75 -4.84 -4.55
N GLU A 58 24.75 -5.73 -4.48
CA GLU A 58 25.34 -6.21 -3.23
C GLU A 58 26.58 -5.39 -2.77
N GLY A 59 26.83 -4.24 -3.37
CA GLY A 59 28.01 -3.42 -3.07
C GLY A 59 29.32 -3.97 -3.65
N SER A 60 30.41 -3.24 -3.45
CA SER A 60 31.71 -3.54 -4.08
C SER A 60 32.77 -4.12 -3.14
N GLN A 61 32.45 -4.35 -1.86
CA GLN A 61 33.44 -4.85 -0.88
C GLN A 61 34.05 -6.19 -1.29
N GLY A 62 35.38 -6.26 -1.34
CA GLY A 62 36.11 -7.47 -1.72
C GLY A 62 36.11 -7.80 -3.21
N LEU A 63 35.58 -6.91 -4.07
CA LEU A 63 35.60 -7.07 -5.51
C LEU A 63 36.98 -6.65 -6.06
N ARG A 64 37.59 -7.50 -6.86
CA ARG A 64 38.87 -7.25 -7.52
C ARG A 64 38.63 -7.00 -9.01
N ILE A 65 39.03 -5.85 -9.48
CA ILE A 65 38.87 -5.46 -10.89
C ILE A 65 39.56 -6.42 -11.85
N THR A 66 40.78 -6.89 -11.47
CA THR A 66 41.61 -7.74 -12.31
C THR A 66 41.09 -9.16 -12.47
N ASP A 67 40.30 -9.62 -11.51
CA ASP A 67 39.87 -11.02 -11.41
C ASP A 67 38.36 -11.18 -11.61
N SER A 68 37.69 -10.14 -12.12
CA SER A 68 36.25 -10.14 -12.32
C SER A 68 35.89 -9.96 -13.77
N SER A 69 34.76 -10.54 -14.18
CA SER A 69 34.13 -10.29 -15.47
C SER A 69 32.68 -9.79 -15.32
N ALA A 70 32.28 -8.95 -16.24
CA ALA A 70 30.89 -8.43 -16.30
C ALA A 70 30.16 -9.09 -17.47
N LYS A 71 29.09 -9.83 -17.16
CA LYS A 71 28.28 -10.55 -18.13
C LYS A 71 26.92 -9.89 -18.27
N PHE A 72 26.70 -9.26 -19.41
CA PHE A 72 25.45 -8.60 -19.75
C PHE A 72 24.44 -9.62 -20.24
N LEU A 73 23.23 -9.62 -19.66
CA LEU A 73 22.24 -10.68 -19.87
C LEU A 73 21.30 -10.39 -21.06
N GLY A 74 21.27 -9.16 -21.55
CA GLY A 74 20.45 -8.74 -22.70
C GLY A 74 18.99 -8.39 -22.34
N HIS A 75 18.63 -8.46 -21.07
CA HIS A 75 17.30 -8.12 -20.55
C HIS A 75 17.40 -7.37 -19.23
N SER A 76 16.35 -6.66 -18.84
CA SER A 76 16.18 -6.00 -17.54
C SER A 76 15.93 -7.01 -16.42
N ILE A 77 15.65 -6.51 -15.22
CA ILE A 77 15.20 -7.37 -14.13
C ILE A 77 13.80 -7.92 -14.46
N GLU A 78 13.66 -9.23 -14.42
CA GLU A 78 12.42 -9.95 -14.71
C GLU A 78 11.94 -10.75 -13.50
N LEU A 79 10.63 -10.84 -13.34
CA LEU A 79 9.98 -11.75 -12.39
C LEU A 79 9.47 -12.98 -13.13
N ALA A 80 9.78 -14.16 -12.61
CA ALA A 80 9.14 -15.41 -13.00
C ALA A 80 7.73 -15.45 -12.39
N VAL A 81 6.72 -15.63 -13.23
CA VAL A 81 5.31 -15.67 -12.79
C VAL A 81 4.65 -16.98 -13.21
N ALA A 82 3.83 -17.53 -12.33
CA ALA A 82 2.97 -18.70 -12.55
C ALA A 82 1.82 -18.67 -11.53
N PRO A 83 0.71 -19.39 -11.75
CA PRO A 83 -0.38 -19.49 -10.77
C PRO A 83 0.10 -19.99 -9.39
N ASP A 84 1.10 -20.86 -9.37
CA ASP A 84 1.69 -21.45 -8.17
C ASP A 84 2.43 -20.46 -7.26
N MET A 85 2.50 -19.18 -7.65
CA MET A 85 3.04 -18.14 -6.77
C MET A 85 2.09 -17.77 -5.61
N LEU A 86 0.80 -18.11 -5.71
CA LEU A 86 -0.13 -17.99 -4.60
C LEU A 86 0.29 -18.90 -3.45
N GLY A 87 0.23 -18.37 -2.23
CA GLY A 87 0.69 -19.08 -1.04
C GLY A 87 2.20 -18.99 -0.76
N ARG A 88 2.96 -18.34 -1.65
CA ARG A 88 4.42 -18.32 -1.57
C ARG A 88 4.95 -17.01 -0.98
N VAL A 89 6.15 -17.11 -0.39
CA VAL A 89 6.91 -15.99 0.15
C VAL A 89 8.23 -15.85 -0.60
N PHE A 90 8.47 -14.66 -1.12
CA PHE A 90 9.64 -14.30 -1.92
C PHE A 90 10.44 -13.18 -1.24
N ASP A 91 11.73 -13.12 -1.54
CA ASP A 91 12.56 -11.96 -1.20
C ASP A 91 12.29 -10.76 -2.15
N GLY A 92 12.98 -9.66 -1.93
CA GLY A 92 12.83 -8.43 -2.72
C GLY A 92 13.21 -8.58 -4.21
N MET A 93 13.88 -9.66 -4.58
CA MET A 93 14.26 -9.99 -5.97
C MET A 93 13.43 -11.13 -6.57
N GLY A 94 12.37 -11.58 -5.91
CA GLY A 94 11.47 -12.61 -6.40
C GLY A 94 12.01 -14.05 -6.25
N ARG A 95 12.99 -14.28 -5.38
CA ARG A 95 13.47 -15.62 -5.05
C ARG A 95 12.66 -16.20 -3.89
N PRO A 96 12.20 -17.48 -3.95
CA PRO A 96 11.47 -18.09 -2.84
C PRO A 96 12.34 -18.13 -1.57
N ILE A 97 11.75 -17.76 -0.43
CA ILE A 97 12.37 -17.82 0.90
C ILE A 97 11.55 -18.64 1.91
N ASP A 98 10.51 -19.29 1.45
CA ASP A 98 9.60 -20.13 2.24
C ASP A 98 10.06 -21.60 2.37
N GLY A 99 11.21 -21.95 1.84
CA GLY A 99 11.73 -23.32 1.81
C GLY A 99 11.10 -24.21 0.73
N GLY A 100 10.20 -23.67 -0.08
CA GLY A 100 9.60 -24.36 -1.22
C GLY A 100 10.55 -24.43 -2.43
N ALA A 101 10.20 -25.25 -3.42
CA ALA A 101 10.92 -25.33 -4.68
C ALA A 101 10.89 -24.00 -5.44
N GLU A 102 11.86 -23.79 -6.33
CA GLU A 102 11.83 -22.68 -7.26
C GLU A 102 10.57 -22.73 -8.14
N LEU A 103 10.03 -21.57 -8.45
CA LEU A 103 8.84 -21.45 -9.29
C LEU A 103 9.18 -21.87 -10.72
N ILE A 104 8.40 -22.77 -11.30
CA ILE A 104 8.46 -23.08 -12.73
C ILE A 104 7.71 -21.97 -13.47
N PRO A 105 8.41 -21.07 -14.19
CA PRO A 105 7.77 -19.90 -14.75
C PRO A 105 6.87 -20.26 -15.94
N GLU A 106 5.62 -19.80 -15.90
CA GLU A 106 4.79 -19.75 -17.10
C GLU A 106 5.25 -18.62 -18.03
N LYS A 107 5.62 -17.49 -17.42
CA LYS A 107 6.19 -16.31 -18.11
C LYS A 107 7.30 -15.69 -17.28
N ARG A 108 8.13 -14.88 -17.95
CA ARG A 108 9.06 -13.94 -17.32
C ARG A 108 8.67 -12.54 -17.76
N LEU A 109 8.41 -11.65 -16.82
CA LEU A 109 7.91 -10.31 -17.07
C LEU A 109 8.88 -9.27 -16.52
N ASP A 110 9.14 -8.23 -17.31
CA ASP A 110 9.91 -7.07 -16.90
C ASP A 110 9.22 -6.37 -15.72
N ILE A 111 9.94 -6.13 -14.62
CA ILE A 111 9.37 -5.53 -13.42
C ILE A 111 9.09 -4.03 -13.55
N ASN A 112 9.67 -3.36 -14.54
CA ASN A 112 9.40 -1.94 -14.75
C ASN A 112 7.93 -1.70 -15.08
N GLY A 113 7.30 -2.61 -15.84
CA GLY A 113 5.91 -2.51 -16.20
C GLY A 113 5.58 -1.20 -16.93
N ALA A 114 4.30 -0.90 -17.03
CA ALA A 114 3.84 0.38 -17.59
C ALA A 114 2.56 0.85 -16.90
N PRO A 115 2.36 2.15 -16.72
CA PRO A 115 1.07 2.71 -16.31
C PRO A 115 -0.04 2.25 -17.25
N ILE A 116 -1.24 2.03 -16.70
CA ILE A 116 -2.40 1.71 -17.53
C ILE A 116 -2.70 2.91 -18.43
N ASN A 117 -2.88 2.66 -19.74
CA ASN A 117 -3.29 3.70 -20.67
C ASN A 117 -4.62 4.34 -20.19
N PRO A 118 -4.67 5.66 -20.00
CA PRO A 118 -5.88 6.34 -19.53
C PRO A 118 -7.14 6.06 -20.36
N ALA A 119 -7.01 5.89 -21.67
CA ALA A 119 -8.13 5.56 -22.55
C ALA A 119 -8.68 4.13 -22.36
N ALA A 120 -7.83 3.21 -21.88
CA ALA A 120 -8.20 1.83 -21.56
C ALA A 120 -8.74 1.65 -20.14
N ARG A 121 -8.62 2.65 -19.26
CA ARG A 121 -9.12 2.57 -17.88
C ARG A 121 -10.63 2.45 -17.84
N ASP A 122 -11.11 1.58 -16.98
CA ASP A 122 -12.50 1.52 -16.55
C ASP A 122 -12.69 2.22 -15.19
N TYR A 123 -13.90 2.75 -14.96
CA TYR A 123 -14.16 3.50 -13.73
C TYR A 123 -14.44 2.57 -12.56
N PRO A 124 -13.80 2.80 -11.39
CA PRO A 124 -14.09 2.10 -10.16
C PRO A 124 -15.55 2.32 -9.72
N ASN A 125 -16.28 1.23 -9.43
CA ASN A 125 -17.69 1.31 -9.05
C ASN A 125 -18.19 0.15 -8.17
N GLU A 126 -17.31 -0.75 -7.72
CA GLU A 126 -17.65 -1.89 -6.89
C GLU A 126 -17.01 -1.78 -5.51
N PHE A 127 -17.76 -2.17 -4.49
CA PHE A 127 -17.33 -2.13 -3.09
C PHE A 127 -16.31 -3.24 -2.78
N ILE A 128 -15.21 -2.87 -2.14
CA ILE A 128 -14.31 -3.82 -1.48
C ILE A 128 -14.51 -3.68 0.02
N GLN A 129 -14.92 -4.78 0.65
CA GLN A 129 -15.04 -4.86 2.10
C GLN A 129 -13.67 -5.15 2.71
N THR A 130 -13.15 -4.21 3.50
CA THR A 130 -11.91 -4.38 4.26
C THR A 130 -12.16 -5.05 5.61
N GLY A 131 -13.40 -5.07 6.09
CA GLY A 131 -13.79 -5.56 7.41
C GLY A 131 -13.46 -4.58 8.55
N VAL A 132 -13.02 -3.35 8.21
CA VAL A 132 -12.70 -2.27 9.15
C VAL A 132 -13.75 -1.19 9.04
N SER A 133 -14.58 -1.01 10.08
CA SER A 133 -15.74 -0.11 10.06
C SER A 133 -15.39 1.33 9.68
N ALA A 134 -14.29 1.88 10.19
CA ALA A 134 -13.86 3.24 9.87
C ALA A 134 -13.47 3.44 8.39
N ILE A 135 -13.09 2.37 7.70
CA ILE A 135 -12.84 2.37 6.26
C ILE A 135 -14.14 2.10 5.52
N ASP A 136 -14.76 0.96 5.75
CA ASP A 136 -15.91 0.48 4.98
C ASP A 136 -17.11 1.40 5.10
N GLY A 137 -17.36 1.94 6.29
CA GLY A 137 -18.52 2.81 6.57
C GLY A 137 -18.33 4.28 6.19
N LEU A 138 -17.11 4.81 6.23
CA LEU A 138 -16.87 6.27 6.09
C LEU A 138 -15.93 6.64 4.93
N ASN A 139 -14.96 5.79 4.63
CA ASN A 139 -13.92 6.01 3.65
C ASN A 139 -13.81 4.83 2.67
N THR A 140 -14.94 4.37 2.21
CA THR A 140 -15.14 3.15 1.43
C THR A 140 -14.09 2.94 0.33
N LEU A 141 -13.48 1.77 0.34
CA LEU A 141 -12.55 1.31 -0.70
C LEU A 141 -13.33 0.79 -1.90
N VAL A 142 -12.95 1.22 -3.09
CA VAL A 142 -13.58 0.85 -4.35
C VAL A 142 -12.62 0.04 -5.21
N ARG A 143 -13.11 -0.99 -5.86
CA ARG A 143 -12.34 -1.88 -6.71
C ARG A 143 -11.62 -1.11 -7.83
N GLY A 144 -10.31 -1.22 -7.90
CA GLY A 144 -9.45 -0.48 -8.84
C GLY A 144 -8.97 0.87 -8.34
N GLN A 145 -9.27 1.23 -7.07
CA GLN A 145 -8.82 2.47 -6.43
C GLN A 145 -7.42 2.32 -5.84
N LYS A 146 -6.71 3.44 -5.74
CA LYS A 146 -5.48 3.61 -4.95
C LYS A 146 -5.82 4.44 -3.72
N LEU A 147 -5.90 3.79 -2.54
CA LEU A 147 -6.24 4.43 -1.27
C LEU A 147 -5.10 4.25 -0.28
N PRO A 148 -4.19 5.21 -0.13
CA PRO A 148 -3.05 5.09 0.77
C PRO A 148 -3.44 5.20 2.24
N VAL A 149 -2.60 4.60 3.09
CA VAL A 149 -2.63 4.78 4.54
C VAL A 149 -1.43 5.62 4.95
N PHE A 150 -1.70 6.76 5.57
CA PHE A 150 -0.70 7.65 6.14
C PHE A 150 -0.57 7.37 7.63
N SER A 151 0.59 6.88 8.04
CA SER A 151 0.90 6.54 9.42
C SER A 151 1.97 7.47 9.98
N GLY A 152 1.99 7.66 11.28
CA GLY A 152 3.13 8.26 11.98
C GLY A 152 4.10 7.18 12.46
N SER A 153 5.33 7.57 12.75
CA SER A 153 6.34 6.65 13.30
C SER A 153 5.84 6.01 14.61
N GLY A 154 5.92 4.67 14.69
CA GLY A 154 5.49 3.89 15.85
C GLY A 154 3.97 3.69 15.96
N LEU A 155 3.17 4.12 14.99
CA LEU A 155 1.75 3.77 14.92
C LEU A 155 1.55 2.37 14.30
N PRO A 156 0.48 1.63 14.64
CA PRO A 156 0.31 0.21 14.30
C PRO A 156 -0.19 0.01 12.84
N HIS A 157 0.49 0.60 11.86
CA HIS A 157 0.12 0.43 10.45
C HIS A 157 0.36 -1.00 9.95
N ALA A 158 1.37 -1.69 10.49
CA ALA A 158 1.62 -3.09 10.18
C ALA A 158 0.43 -3.98 10.58
N ASN A 159 -0.15 -3.76 11.76
CA ASN A 159 -1.34 -4.47 12.21
C ASN A 159 -2.54 -4.21 11.30
N LEU A 160 -2.76 -2.96 10.89
CA LEU A 160 -3.84 -2.62 9.96
C LEU A 160 -3.62 -3.27 8.59
N ALA A 161 -2.39 -3.25 8.07
CA ALA A 161 -2.03 -3.92 6.82
C ALA A 161 -2.33 -5.42 6.85
N ALA A 162 -1.90 -6.12 7.91
CA ALA A 162 -2.15 -7.54 8.11
C ALA A 162 -3.66 -7.83 8.24
N GLN A 163 -4.38 -7.01 8.99
CA GLN A 163 -5.83 -7.13 9.17
C GLN A 163 -6.57 -7.02 7.82
N ILE A 164 -6.27 -6.03 7.02
CA ILE A 164 -6.89 -5.86 5.69
C ILE A 164 -6.51 -7.01 4.76
N ALA A 165 -5.23 -7.41 4.70
CA ALA A 165 -4.77 -8.52 3.86
C ALA A 165 -5.51 -9.84 4.20
N ARG A 166 -5.72 -10.09 5.49
CA ARG A 166 -6.38 -11.28 5.98
C ARG A 166 -7.88 -11.33 5.65
N GLN A 167 -8.60 -10.22 5.74
CA GLN A 167 -10.06 -10.22 5.74
C GLN A 167 -10.71 -9.53 4.55
N ALA A 168 -9.96 -8.80 3.72
CA ALA A 168 -10.52 -8.10 2.56
C ALA A 168 -11.14 -9.06 1.54
N LYS A 169 -12.26 -8.63 0.97
CA LYS A 169 -13.01 -9.38 -0.06
C LYS A 169 -13.84 -8.46 -0.94
N VAL A 170 -14.12 -8.90 -2.17
CA VAL A 170 -15.15 -8.31 -3.03
C VAL A 170 -16.49 -8.94 -2.72
N ARG A 171 -17.54 -8.12 -2.55
CA ARG A 171 -18.86 -8.59 -2.21
C ARG A 171 -19.57 -9.17 -3.44
N GLY A 172 -20.16 -10.36 -3.30
CA GLY A 172 -21.10 -10.92 -4.28
C GLY A 172 -20.51 -11.53 -5.54
N THR A 173 -19.19 -11.57 -5.68
CA THR A 173 -18.53 -12.24 -6.79
C THR A 173 -17.95 -13.58 -6.33
N GLY A 174 -18.28 -14.67 -7.05
CA GLY A 174 -17.57 -15.95 -6.94
C GLY A 174 -16.22 -15.96 -7.66
N GLU A 175 -15.73 -14.78 -8.06
CA GLU A 175 -14.50 -14.59 -8.80
C GLU A 175 -13.28 -14.69 -7.88
N GLY A 176 -12.16 -15.14 -8.42
CA GLY A 176 -10.92 -15.29 -7.67
C GLY A 176 -10.44 -13.97 -7.08
N PHE A 177 -10.23 -13.93 -5.77
CA PHE A 177 -9.64 -12.79 -5.05
C PHE A 177 -8.27 -13.17 -4.52
N ALA A 178 -7.26 -12.35 -4.80
CA ALA A 178 -5.91 -12.55 -4.32
C ALA A 178 -5.37 -11.27 -3.65
N VAL A 179 -4.40 -11.45 -2.78
CA VAL A 179 -3.63 -10.38 -2.16
C VAL A 179 -2.19 -10.48 -2.63
N VAL A 180 -1.59 -9.35 -3.00
CA VAL A 180 -0.14 -9.25 -3.18
C VAL A 180 0.37 -8.31 -2.11
N PHE A 181 1.21 -8.83 -1.24
CA PHE A 181 1.74 -8.10 -0.08
C PHE A 181 3.23 -7.85 -0.28
N ALA A 182 3.64 -6.58 -0.28
CA ALA A 182 5.03 -6.19 -0.36
C ALA A 182 5.46 -5.47 0.92
N ALA A 183 6.36 -6.08 1.66
CA ALA A 183 7.01 -5.49 2.82
C ALA A 183 8.39 -4.95 2.42
N VAL A 184 8.60 -3.66 2.57
CA VAL A 184 9.71 -2.91 1.98
C VAL A 184 10.56 -2.28 3.08
N GLY A 185 11.79 -2.75 3.26
CA GLY A 185 12.73 -2.22 4.24
C GLY A 185 12.27 -2.39 5.69
N ILE A 186 11.59 -3.50 5.99
CA ILE A 186 11.04 -3.79 7.32
C ILE A 186 12.05 -4.52 8.22
N THR A 187 11.77 -4.55 9.52
CA THR A 187 12.57 -5.33 10.46
C THR A 187 12.30 -6.83 10.33
N PHE A 188 13.17 -7.64 10.91
CA PHE A 188 12.96 -9.09 10.94
C PHE A 188 11.71 -9.47 11.76
N GLU A 189 11.47 -8.77 12.86
CA GLU A 189 10.28 -8.99 13.70
C GLU A 189 8.98 -8.69 12.95
N GLU A 190 8.96 -7.63 12.14
CA GLU A 190 7.79 -7.33 11.29
C GLU A 190 7.59 -8.38 10.20
N ALA A 191 8.67 -8.87 9.59
CA ALA A 191 8.60 -9.93 8.59
C ALA A 191 8.07 -11.24 9.18
N ASP A 192 8.54 -11.62 10.36
CA ASP A 192 8.05 -12.79 11.09
C ASP A 192 6.58 -12.61 11.50
N PHE A 193 6.20 -11.43 11.97
CA PHE A 193 4.81 -11.09 12.30
C PHE A 193 3.88 -11.32 11.09
N PHE A 194 4.18 -10.76 9.91
CA PHE A 194 3.33 -10.92 8.74
C PHE A 194 3.23 -12.38 8.29
N THR A 195 4.36 -13.08 8.19
CA THR A 195 4.38 -14.47 7.74
C THR A 195 3.68 -15.42 8.71
N SER A 196 3.86 -15.21 10.00
CA SER A 196 3.22 -15.99 11.05
C SER A 196 1.71 -15.74 11.12
N ASP A 197 1.26 -14.48 11.04
CA ASP A 197 -0.17 -14.12 11.02
C ASP A 197 -0.87 -14.70 9.79
N PHE A 198 -0.28 -14.56 8.60
CA PHE A 198 -0.88 -15.09 7.37
C PHE A 198 -0.98 -16.62 7.37
N ARG A 199 0.01 -17.32 7.91
CA ARG A 199 -0.04 -18.79 8.08
C ARG A 199 -1.06 -19.21 9.12
N ALA A 200 -1.06 -18.59 10.29
CA ALA A 200 -1.97 -18.93 11.39
C ALA A 200 -3.44 -18.72 11.03
N THR A 201 -3.74 -17.75 10.18
CA THR A 201 -5.10 -17.39 9.78
C THR A 201 -5.54 -18.02 8.45
N GLY A 202 -4.65 -18.72 7.73
CA GLY A 202 -4.92 -19.25 6.40
C GLY A 202 -4.95 -18.19 5.28
N ALA A 203 -4.67 -16.94 5.59
CA ALA A 203 -4.62 -15.88 4.59
C ALA A 203 -3.48 -16.10 3.57
N ILE A 204 -2.45 -16.84 3.94
CA ILE A 204 -1.32 -17.17 3.10
C ILE A 204 -1.76 -17.81 1.77
N ASP A 205 -2.77 -18.69 1.77
CA ASP A 205 -3.16 -19.47 0.59
C ASP A 205 -3.62 -18.61 -0.60
N ARG A 206 -4.08 -17.40 -0.34
CA ARG A 206 -4.49 -16.42 -1.36
C ARG A 206 -3.57 -15.22 -1.48
N THR A 207 -2.40 -15.28 -0.82
CA THR A 207 -1.45 -14.17 -0.76
C THR A 207 -0.14 -14.53 -1.45
N VAL A 208 0.37 -13.61 -2.27
CA VAL A 208 1.76 -13.60 -2.73
C VAL A 208 2.50 -12.58 -1.89
N THR A 209 3.55 -13.00 -1.18
CA THR A 209 4.28 -12.11 -0.27
C THR A 209 5.68 -11.86 -0.77
N PHE A 210 6.08 -10.58 -0.86
CA PHE A 210 7.46 -10.15 -1.12
C PHE A 210 8.00 -9.46 0.11
N ILE A 211 9.18 -9.88 0.59
CA ILE A 211 9.80 -9.34 1.79
C ILE A 211 11.21 -8.82 1.46
N ASN A 212 11.41 -7.54 1.74
CA ASN A 212 12.71 -6.90 1.74
C ASN A 212 13.01 -6.39 3.16
N LEU A 213 14.09 -6.85 3.73
CA LEU A 213 14.50 -6.46 5.09
C LEU A 213 15.27 -5.14 5.09
N ALA A 214 15.34 -4.50 6.26
CA ALA A 214 16.04 -3.24 6.44
C ALA A 214 17.54 -3.31 6.15
N ASN A 215 18.16 -4.48 6.31
CA ASN A 215 19.56 -4.74 6.03
C ASN A 215 19.85 -5.21 4.58
N ASP A 216 18.80 -5.42 3.77
CA ASP A 216 18.95 -5.77 2.36
C ASP A 216 19.41 -4.55 1.55
N PRO A 217 20.06 -4.76 0.38
CA PRO A 217 20.53 -3.68 -0.47
C PRO A 217 19.43 -2.73 -0.94
N ALA A 218 19.76 -1.44 -1.07
CA ALA A 218 18.81 -0.40 -1.50
C ALA A 218 18.16 -0.71 -2.87
N ILE A 219 18.87 -1.38 -3.77
CA ILE A 219 18.33 -1.76 -5.09
C ILE A 219 17.27 -2.85 -4.97
N GLU A 220 17.42 -3.82 -4.07
CA GLU A 220 16.36 -4.80 -3.79
C GLU A 220 15.12 -4.09 -3.22
N ARG A 221 15.33 -3.11 -2.36
CA ARG A 221 14.24 -2.28 -1.81
C ARG A 221 13.47 -1.52 -2.88
N ILE A 222 14.17 -1.00 -3.90
CA ILE A 222 13.55 -0.35 -5.06
C ILE A 222 12.84 -1.36 -5.97
N ALA A 223 13.37 -2.58 -6.10
CA ALA A 223 12.77 -3.62 -6.94
C ALA A 223 11.50 -4.22 -6.32
N THR A 224 11.43 -4.37 -5.00
CA THR A 224 10.37 -5.08 -4.28
C THR A 224 8.94 -4.62 -4.64
N PRO A 225 8.59 -3.33 -4.62
CA PRO A 225 7.25 -2.90 -5.02
C PRO A 225 6.96 -3.19 -6.49
N ARG A 226 7.97 -3.12 -7.34
CA ARG A 226 7.84 -3.41 -8.78
C ARG A 226 7.63 -4.90 -9.03
N MET A 227 8.32 -5.78 -8.28
CA MET A 227 8.08 -7.23 -8.27
C MET A 227 6.63 -7.54 -7.88
N ALA A 228 6.16 -6.95 -6.79
CA ALA A 228 4.79 -7.13 -6.31
C ALA A 228 3.74 -6.68 -7.35
N LEU A 229 3.94 -5.53 -7.97
CA LEU A 229 3.03 -5.04 -9.02
C LEU A 229 3.05 -5.91 -10.26
N THR A 230 4.21 -6.44 -10.66
CA THR A 230 4.32 -7.36 -11.80
C THR A 230 3.59 -8.67 -11.52
N ALA A 231 3.72 -9.22 -10.31
CA ALA A 231 2.92 -10.36 -9.87
C ALA A 231 1.42 -10.06 -9.89
N ALA A 232 1.02 -8.88 -9.40
CA ALA A 232 -0.37 -8.45 -9.39
C ALA A 232 -0.95 -8.28 -10.80
N GLU A 233 -0.17 -7.72 -11.73
CA GLU A 233 -0.57 -7.58 -13.15
C GLU A 233 -0.81 -8.95 -13.80
N TYR A 234 0.06 -9.92 -13.56
CA TYR A 234 -0.13 -11.28 -14.05
C TYR A 234 -1.40 -11.91 -13.49
N LEU A 235 -1.60 -11.87 -12.17
CA LEU A 235 -2.80 -12.43 -11.54
C LEU A 235 -4.08 -11.73 -12.00
N ALA A 236 -4.04 -10.40 -12.13
CA ALA A 236 -5.22 -9.61 -12.49
C ALA A 236 -5.49 -9.66 -13.99
N TYR A 237 -4.51 -9.36 -14.84
CA TYR A 237 -4.77 -9.09 -16.24
C TYR A 237 -4.59 -10.32 -17.13
N ASP A 238 -3.76 -11.30 -16.73
CA ASP A 238 -3.63 -12.56 -17.46
C ASP A 238 -4.60 -13.63 -16.92
N LEU A 239 -4.78 -13.75 -15.60
CA LEU A 239 -5.65 -14.75 -14.98
C LEU A 239 -7.06 -14.23 -14.63
N GLY A 240 -7.34 -12.93 -14.79
CA GLY A 240 -8.65 -12.33 -14.56
C GLY A 240 -9.06 -12.22 -13.08
N MET A 241 -8.11 -12.24 -12.15
CA MET A 241 -8.40 -12.18 -10.71
C MET A 241 -8.60 -10.74 -10.22
N HIS A 242 -9.29 -10.60 -9.08
CA HIS A 242 -9.31 -9.35 -8.32
C HIS A 242 -8.16 -9.34 -7.34
N VAL A 243 -7.21 -8.45 -7.55
CA VAL A 243 -5.98 -8.38 -6.76
C VAL A 243 -5.98 -7.13 -5.89
N LEU A 244 -5.80 -7.32 -4.59
CA LEU A 244 -5.50 -6.26 -3.64
C LEU A 244 -3.99 -6.22 -3.40
N VAL A 245 -3.35 -5.12 -3.78
CA VAL A 245 -1.93 -4.89 -3.54
C VAL A 245 -1.75 -4.03 -2.29
N ILE A 246 -1.00 -4.52 -1.32
CA ILE A 246 -0.61 -3.76 -0.13
C ILE A 246 0.90 -3.62 -0.13
N ILE A 247 1.39 -2.38 -0.10
CA ILE A 247 2.82 -2.08 -0.08
C ILE A 247 3.14 -1.29 1.19
N THR A 248 3.99 -1.83 2.05
CA THR A 248 4.44 -1.19 3.29
C THR A 248 5.96 -1.38 3.45
N ASP A 249 6.83 -0.36 3.58
CA ASP A 249 6.52 1.05 3.70
C ASP A 249 7.05 1.82 2.46
N ILE A 250 6.22 2.66 1.89
CA ILE A 250 6.60 3.51 0.74
C ILE A 250 7.67 4.53 1.14
N THR A 251 7.73 4.92 2.41
CA THR A 251 8.79 5.81 2.91
C THR A 251 10.15 5.15 2.79
N ASN A 252 10.26 3.87 3.16
CA ASN A 252 11.50 3.10 3.00
C ASN A 252 11.92 2.96 1.53
N TYR A 253 10.94 2.80 0.63
CA TYR A 253 11.18 2.84 -0.82
C TYR A 253 11.77 4.17 -1.28
N ALA A 254 11.17 5.28 -0.86
CA ALA A 254 11.64 6.61 -1.24
C ALA A 254 13.01 6.94 -0.63
N GLU A 255 13.31 6.46 0.59
CA GLU A 255 14.63 6.55 1.19
C GLU A 255 15.70 5.79 0.39
N ALA A 256 15.36 4.61 -0.14
CA ALA A 256 16.27 3.87 -1.01
C ALA A 256 16.54 4.64 -2.33
N LEU A 257 15.53 5.28 -2.91
CA LEU A 257 15.72 6.17 -4.06
C LEU A 257 16.64 7.35 -3.72
N ARG A 258 16.48 7.96 -2.55
CA ARG A 258 17.32 9.06 -2.08
C ARG A 258 18.77 8.59 -1.91
N GLU A 259 19.01 7.43 -1.32
CA GLU A 259 20.34 6.85 -1.15
C GLU A 259 21.03 6.61 -2.51
N VAL A 260 20.32 6.01 -3.45
CA VAL A 260 20.84 5.74 -4.80
C VAL A 260 21.12 7.04 -5.57
N SER A 261 20.22 8.01 -5.51
CA SER A 261 20.39 9.31 -6.15
C SER A 261 21.59 10.08 -5.58
N ALA A 262 21.79 10.03 -4.26
CA ALA A 262 22.96 10.62 -3.60
C ALA A 262 24.27 9.94 -4.03
N ALA A 263 24.28 8.61 -4.14
CA ALA A 263 25.45 7.85 -4.61
C ALA A 263 25.82 8.22 -6.07
N ARG A 264 24.83 8.54 -6.89
CA ARG A 264 25.02 9.03 -8.27
C ARG A 264 25.39 10.50 -8.36
N LYS A 265 25.42 11.23 -7.24
CA LYS A 265 25.66 12.68 -7.21
C LYS A 265 24.64 13.47 -8.04
N GLU A 266 23.42 13.00 -8.14
CA GLU A 266 22.33 13.71 -8.78
C GLU A 266 21.98 14.99 -7.99
N VAL A 267 21.47 16.01 -8.69
CA VAL A 267 21.03 17.24 -8.02
C VAL A 267 19.81 16.92 -7.15
N PRO A 268 19.88 17.13 -5.84
CA PRO A 268 18.79 16.80 -4.95
C PRO A 268 17.60 17.75 -5.14
N GLY A 269 16.40 17.20 -5.10
CA GLY A 269 15.16 17.94 -4.99
C GLY A 269 14.79 18.26 -3.53
N ARG A 270 13.51 18.48 -3.27
CA ARG A 270 12.97 18.82 -1.95
C ARG A 270 13.34 17.74 -0.91
N ARG A 271 13.89 18.16 0.23
CA ARG A 271 14.37 17.30 1.35
C ARG A 271 15.39 16.22 0.92
N GLY A 272 16.14 16.46 -0.15
CA GLY A 272 17.18 15.53 -0.63
C GLY A 272 16.69 14.34 -1.44
N TYR A 273 15.40 14.24 -1.73
CA TYR A 273 14.85 13.24 -2.64
C TYR A 273 15.21 13.55 -4.09
N PRO A 274 15.27 12.53 -4.98
CA PRO A 274 15.53 12.79 -6.39
C PRO A 274 14.41 13.61 -7.02
N GLY A 275 14.77 14.48 -7.99
CA GLY A 275 13.79 15.33 -8.67
C GLY A 275 12.69 14.55 -9.40
N TYR A 276 12.95 13.28 -9.75
CA TYR A 276 12.00 12.38 -10.41
C TYR A 276 11.10 11.59 -9.47
N LEU A 277 11.14 11.82 -8.14
CA LEU A 277 10.34 11.05 -7.17
C LEU A 277 8.85 11.04 -7.51
N TYR A 278 8.29 12.17 -7.95
CA TYR A 278 6.89 12.25 -8.38
C TYR A 278 6.59 11.29 -9.54
N THR A 279 7.38 11.38 -10.61
CA THR A 279 7.18 10.55 -11.81
C THR A 279 7.36 9.07 -11.50
N ASP A 280 8.33 8.74 -10.65
CA ASP A 280 8.60 7.37 -10.25
C ASP A 280 7.43 6.77 -9.45
N LEU A 281 6.94 7.46 -8.42
CA LEU A 281 5.75 7.06 -7.66
C LEU A 281 4.50 6.99 -8.56
N ALA A 282 4.31 7.98 -9.45
CA ALA A 282 3.18 7.99 -10.38
C ALA A 282 3.21 6.78 -11.32
N THR A 283 4.37 6.46 -11.89
CA THR A 283 4.55 5.30 -12.78
C THR A 283 4.20 4.00 -12.06
N MET A 284 4.58 3.87 -10.80
CA MET A 284 4.30 2.72 -9.97
C MET A 284 2.80 2.63 -9.60
N TYR A 285 2.23 3.70 -9.08
CA TYR A 285 0.83 3.72 -8.63
C TYR A 285 -0.17 3.58 -9.79
N GLU A 286 0.13 4.14 -10.95
CA GLU A 286 -0.74 4.08 -12.13
C GLU A 286 -0.76 2.71 -12.84
N ARG A 287 -0.04 1.72 -12.32
CA ARG A 287 -0.18 0.30 -12.70
C ARG A 287 -1.45 -0.33 -12.10
N ALA A 288 -1.98 0.25 -11.00
CA ALA A 288 -3.23 -0.20 -10.40
C ALA A 288 -4.46 0.39 -11.11
N GLY A 289 -5.54 -0.36 -11.14
CA GLY A 289 -6.81 0.06 -11.73
C GLY A 289 -7.61 -1.08 -12.35
N ARG A 290 -8.54 -0.70 -13.20
CA ARG A 290 -9.34 -1.60 -14.05
C ARG A 290 -9.11 -1.28 -15.51
N ILE A 291 -9.12 -2.30 -16.35
CA ILE A 291 -8.96 -2.18 -17.81
C ILE A 291 -10.26 -2.60 -18.46
N LYS A 292 -10.78 -1.78 -19.38
CA LYS A 292 -12.01 -2.09 -20.16
C LYS A 292 -11.88 -3.43 -20.85
N GLY A 293 -12.90 -4.29 -20.68
CA GLY A 293 -12.92 -5.61 -21.30
C GLY A 293 -12.08 -6.69 -20.60
N ASN A 294 -11.35 -6.34 -19.52
CA ASN A 294 -10.64 -7.30 -18.69
C ASN A 294 -11.44 -7.53 -17.40
N PRO A 295 -11.74 -8.77 -16.99
CA PRO A 295 -12.46 -9.06 -15.74
C PRO A 295 -11.63 -8.75 -14.50
N GLY A 296 -10.31 -8.84 -14.59
CA GLY A 296 -9.40 -8.60 -13.48
C GLY A 296 -9.27 -7.13 -13.09
N SER A 297 -8.72 -6.90 -11.90
CA SER A 297 -8.47 -5.55 -11.39
C SER A 297 -7.34 -5.54 -10.37
N ILE A 298 -6.66 -4.41 -10.24
CA ILE A 298 -5.71 -4.15 -9.17
C ILE A 298 -6.21 -2.98 -8.35
N THR A 299 -6.51 -3.24 -7.07
CA THR A 299 -6.76 -2.22 -6.06
C THR A 299 -5.51 -2.09 -5.20
N MET A 300 -5.10 -0.88 -4.85
CA MET A 300 -3.83 -0.67 -4.15
C MET A 300 -4.01 0.10 -2.86
N ILE A 301 -3.37 -0.38 -1.80
CA ILE A 301 -3.22 0.30 -0.52
C ILE A 301 -1.71 0.52 -0.27
N PRO A 302 -1.14 1.63 -0.77
CA PRO A 302 0.21 2.01 -0.37
C PRO A 302 0.18 2.55 1.06
N ILE A 303 1.04 2.01 1.91
CA ILE A 303 1.19 2.45 3.30
C ILE A 303 2.51 3.18 3.41
N LEU A 304 2.49 4.34 4.06
CA LEU A 304 3.68 5.16 4.27
C LEU A 304 3.75 5.69 5.70
N SER A 305 4.97 5.85 6.18
CA SER A 305 5.26 6.52 7.45
C SER A 305 5.60 7.98 7.20
N MET A 306 4.89 8.90 7.88
CA MET A 306 5.17 10.33 7.83
C MET A 306 6.25 10.68 8.85
N PRO A 307 7.44 11.16 8.43
CA PRO A 307 8.41 11.69 9.37
C PRO A 307 7.81 12.85 10.17
N GLU A 308 7.96 12.81 11.50
CA GLU A 308 7.44 13.84 12.42
C GLU A 308 5.91 14.06 12.35
N ASP A 309 5.15 13.06 11.87
CA ASP A 309 3.71 13.17 11.59
C ASP A 309 3.36 14.30 10.58
N ASP A 310 4.34 14.73 9.76
CA ASP A 310 4.21 15.84 8.81
C ASP A 310 3.58 15.36 7.50
N ILE A 311 2.30 15.64 7.31
CA ILE A 311 1.55 15.35 6.09
C ILE A 311 2.05 16.16 4.88
N THR A 312 2.79 17.25 5.10
CA THR A 312 3.38 18.09 4.04
C THR A 312 4.76 17.60 3.60
N HIS A 313 5.27 16.53 4.20
CA HIS A 313 6.49 15.88 3.76
C HIS A 313 6.35 15.38 2.30
N PRO A 314 7.42 15.39 1.47
CA PRO A 314 7.31 15.03 0.04
C PRO A 314 6.60 13.70 -0.23
N ILE A 315 6.80 12.69 0.60
CA ILE A 315 6.24 11.35 0.36
C ILE A 315 4.72 11.32 0.52
N PRO A 316 4.12 11.72 1.66
CA PRO A 316 2.66 11.79 1.78
C PRO A 316 2.04 12.84 0.84
N ASP A 317 2.68 13.99 0.65
CA ASP A 317 2.21 15.05 -0.24
C ASP A 317 2.04 14.55 -1.69
N LEU A 318 3.09 13.94 -2.25
CA LEU A 318 3.06 13.39 -3.60
C LEU A 318 2.11 12.19 -3.72
N THR A 319 2.12 11.29 -2.75
CA THR A 319 1.23 10.12 -2.73
C THR A 319 -0.24 10.55 -2.69
N GLY A 320 -0.60 11.50 -1.82
CA GLY A 320 -1.96 12.03 -1.73
C GLY A 320 -2.41 12.76 -3.00
N TYR A 321 -1.47 13.36 -3.75
CA TYR A 321 -1.76 14.02 -5.02
C TYR A 321 -2.02 13.03 -6.17
N ILE A 322 -1.27 11.92 -6.21
CA ILE A 322 -1.37 10.91 -7.28
C ILE A 322 -2.58 9.99 -7.06
N THR A 323 -2.93 9.68 -5.82
CA THR A 323 -3.93 8.68 -5.43
C THR A 323 -5.33 9.28 -5.21
N GLU A 324 -6.34 8.43 -4.96
CA GLU A 324 -7.74 8.87 -4.84
C GLU A 324 -8.20 8.99 -3.37
N GLY A 325 -7.36 9.55 -2.51
CA GLY A 325 -7.68 9.81 -1.11
C GLY A 325 -6.55 9.45 -0.16
N GLN A 326 -6.86 9.35 1.13
CA GLN A 326 -5.95 8.87 2.18
C GLN A 326 -6.72 8.43 3.43
N ILE A 327 -6.21 7.41 4.10
CA ILE A 327 -6.59 7.01 5.46
C ILE A 327 -5.48 7.47 6.39
N ILE A 328 -5.81 8.22 7.44
CA ILE A 328 -4.81 8.77 8.36
C ILE A 328 -4.92 8.08 9.71
N LEU A 329 -3.81 7.54 10.21
CA LEU A 329 -3.71 7.04 11.57
C LEU A 329 -3.40 8.18 12.53
N GLY A 330 -4.17 8.27 13.62
CA GLY A 330 -4.08 9.34 14.61
C GLY A 330 -3.32 8.94 15.87
N ARG A 331 -2.28 9.70 16.23
CA ARG A 331 -1.49 9.45 17.44
C ARG A 331 -2.31 9.66 18.71
N GLU A 332 -3.25 10.62 18.71
CA GLU A 332 -4.17 10.85 19.83
C GLU A 332 -5.04 9.62 20.11
N LEU A 333 -5.67 9.07 19.05
CA LEU A 333 -6.49 7.86 19.16
C LEU A 333 -5.67 6.65 19.62
N HIS A 334 -4.45 6.51 19.12
CA HIS A 334 -3.55 5.45 19.55
C HIS A 334 -3.22 5.54 21.05
N ARG A 335 -2.96 6.75 21.58
CA ARG A 335 -2.73 6.97 23.03
C ARG A 335 -3.95 6.65 23.89
N LYS A 336 -5.16 6.79 23.32
CA LYS A 336 -6.42 6.40 23.98
C LYS A 336 -6.68 4.89 23.92
N GLY A 337 -5.84 4.11 23.22
CA GLY A 337 -6.01 2.67 23.06
C GLY A 337 -6.99 2.26 21.96
N VAL A 338 -7.44 3.19 21.11
CA VAL A 338 -8.30 2.92 19.96
C VAL A 338 -7.51 2.11 18.92
N THR A 339 -8.04 0.97 18.48
CA THR A 339 -7.39 0.06 17.54
C THR A 339 -8.36 -0.45 16.48
N PRO A 340 -8.12 -0.22 15.16
CA PRO A 340 -7.05 0.63 14.60
C PRO A 340 -7.30 2.11 14.86
N PRO A 341 -6.26 2.94 15.07
CA PRO A 341 -6.42 4.34 15.44
C PRO A 341 -6.69 5.24 14.23
N ILE A 342 -7.71 4.94 13.45
CA ILE A 342 -8.04 5.69 12.23
C ILE A 342 -8.69 7.02 12.59
N ASN A 343 -8.05 8.12 12.24
CA ASN A 343 -8.62 9.45 12.36
C ASN A 343 -9.52 9.74 11.15
N VAL A 344 -10.81 9.62 11.32
CA VAL A 344 -11.78 9.68 10.22
C VAL A 344 -11.99 11.09 9.68
N LEU A 345 -11.76 12.16 10.47
CA LEU A 345 -12.00 13.54 10.03
C LEU A 345 -11.06 14.00 8.91
N PRO A 346 -9.74 13.81 8.99
CA PRO A 346 -8.82 14.13 7.89
C PRO A 346 -8.72 13.01 6.85
N SER A 347 -9.31 11.85 7.08
CA SER A 347 -9.34 10.74 6.12
C SER A 347 -10.37 11.00 5.03
N LEU A 348 -10.07 10.59 3.80
CA LEU A 348 -10.91 10.82 2.63
C LEU A 348 -10.72 9.70 1.61
N SER A 349 -11.82 9.13 1.14
CA SER A 349 -11.87 8.37 -0.12
C SER A 349 -12.66 9.16 -1.16
N ARG A 350 -12.00 9.60 -2.22
CA ARG A 350 -12.63 10.42 -3.28
C ARG A 350 -13.60 9.62 -4.14
N LEU A 351 -13.52 8.31 -4.12
CA LEU A 351 -14.36 7.41 -4.92
C LEU A 351 -15.45 6.70 -4.09
N LYS A 352 -15.55 6.98 -2.79
CA LYS A 352 -16.48 6.29 -1.87
C LYS A 352 -17.92 6.22 -2.38
N ASP A 353 -18.44 7.31 -2.94
CA ASP A 353 -19.81 7.38 -3.43
C ASP A 353 -20.07 6.45 -4.63
N LYS A 354 -19.02 6.01 -5.33
CA LYS A 354 -19.13 5.07 -6.44
C LYS A 354 -19.28 3.62 -5.98
N GLY A 355 -18.83 3.29 -4.76
CA GLY A 355 -18.84 1.95 -4.20
C GLY A 355 -20.02 1.63 -3.28
N ILE A 356 -20.88 2.61 -2.94
CA ILE A 356 -21.93 2.48 -1.92
C ILE A 356 -23.33 2.58 -2.51
N GLY A 357 -24.33 2.20 -1.71
CA GLY A 357 -25.75 2.32 -2.03
C GLY A 357 -26.38 1.02 -2.49
N ARG A 358 -27.61 1.12 -3.00
CA ARG A 358 -28.44 0.00 -3.41
C ARG A 358 -27.75 -0.92 -4.43
N GLY A 359 -27.70 -2.20 -4.15
CA GLY A 359 -27.04 -3.21 -5.00
C GLY A 359 -25.53 -3.33 -4.80
N LYS A 360 -24.89 -2.47 -3.99
CA LYS A 360 -23.46 -2.49 -3.66
C LYS A 360 -23.23 -2.73 -2.17
N THR A 361 -23.80 -1.87 -1.36
CA THR A 361 -23.84 -2.00 0.12
C THR A 361 -25.31 -2.03 0.58
N ARG A 362 -25.76 -1.02 1.31
CA ARG A 362 -27.17 -0.86 1.71
C ARG A 362 -27.65 0.53 1.31
N GLU A 363 -28.95 0.68 1.04
CA GLU A 363 -29.53 1.92 0.51
C GLU A 363 -29.33 3.15 1.39
N ASP A 364 -29.25 2.96 2.70
CA ASP A 364 -29.07 4.04 3.70
C ASP A 364 -27.60 4.43 3.91
N HIS A 365 -26.65 3.73 3.31
CA HIS A 365 -25.23 3.88 3.61
C HIS A 365 -24.74 5.33 3.45
N ALA A 366 -25.09 6.01 2.35
CA ALA A 366 -24.64 7.37 2.09
C ALA A 366 -25.16 8.36 3.16
N ASP A 367 -26.44 8.26 3.53
CA ASP A 367 -27.06 9.12 4.52
C ASP A 367 -26.48 8.84 5.92
N THR A 368 -26.34 7.57 6.29
CA THR A 368 -25.75 7.12 7.56
C THR A 368 -24.30 7.60 7.69
N MET A 369 -23.48 7.41 6.66
CA MET A 369 -22.11 7.90 6.60
C MET A 369 -21.99 9.41 6.83
N ASN A 370 -22.80 10.19 6.12
CA ASN A 370 -22.79 11.64 6.22
C ASN A 370 -23.25 12.13 7.60
N GLN A 371 -24.21 11.44 8.22
CA GLN A 371 -24.69 11.78 9.56
C GLN A 371 -23.66 11.41 10.63
N LEU A 372 -23.06 10.22 10.57
CA LEU A 372 -22.00 9.79 11.48
C LEU A 372 -20.80 10.75 11.46
N PHE A 373 -20.35 11.11 10.27
CA PHE A 373 -19.23 12.04 10.09
C PHE A 373 -19.55 13.43 10.70
N ALA A 374 -20.73 13.98 10.40
CA ALA A 374 -21.14 15.27 10.92
C ALA A 374 -21.35 15.26 12.43
N ALA A 375 -21.91 14.19 12.99
CA ALA A 375 -22.12 14.04 14.42
C ALA A 375 -20.78 13.92 15.17
N TYR A 376 -19.84 13.15 14.62
CA TYR A 376 -18.51 13.01 15.20
C TYR A 376 -17.72 14.33 15.16
N SER A 377 -17.74 15.06 14.05
CA SER A 377 -17.12 16.39 13.96
C SER A 377 -17.66 17.34 15.02
N ARG A 378 -19.00 17.46 15.12
CA ARG A 378 -19.62 18.30 16.14
C ARG A 378 -19.30 17.86 17.57
N GLY A 379 -19.21 16.55 17.80
CA GLY A 379 -18.82 16.02 19.10
C GLY A 379 -17.39 16.38 19.49
N LYS A 380 -16.46 16.37 18.52
CA LYS A 380 -15.08 16.83 18.75
C LYS A 380 -15.03 18.32 19.07
N ASP A 381 -15.76 19.15 18.31
CA ASP A 381 -15.87 20.59 18.56
C ASP A 381 -16.43 20.87 19.98
N ALA A 382 -17.47 20.14 20.39
CA ALA A 382 -18.06 20.26 21.73
C ALA A 382 -17.04 19.89 22.83
N LYS A 383 -16.26 18.84 22.64
CA LYS A 383 -15.21 18.44 23.57
C LYS A 383 -14.08 19.48 23.67
N GLU A 384 -13.66 20.06 22.57
CA GLU A 384 -12.69 21.16 22.55
C GLU A 384 -13.22 22.38 23.29
N LEU A 385 -14.48 22.72 23.10
CA LEU A 385 -15.15 23.81 23.80
C LEU A 385 -15.21 23.55 25.33
N ALA A 386 -15.50 22.30 25.73
CA ALA A 386 -15.51 21.90 27.14
C ALA A 386 -14.13 22.06 27.81
N VAL A 387 -13.05 21.75 27.09
CA VAL A 387 -11.68 21.93 27.59
C VAL A 387 -11.37 23.42 27.86
N ILE A 388 -11.90 24.33 27.04
CA ILE A 388 -11.62 25.78 27.13
C ILE A 388 -12.51 26.46 28.17
N LEU A 389 -13.82 26.18 28.17
CA LEU A 389 -14.83 26.90 28.93
C LEU A 389 -15.43 26.12 30.11
N GLY A 390 -15.11 24.82 30.21
CA GLY A 390 -15.68 23.90 31.20
C GLY A 390 -17.01 23.28 30.73
N ASP A 391 -17.34 22.10 31.26
CA ASP A 391 -18.55 21.34 30.91
C ASP A 391 -19.86 22.09 31.14
N ALA A 392 -19.86 23.02 32.09
CA ALA A 392 -21.03 23.86 32.40
C ALA A 392 -21.43 24.83 31.26
N ALA A 393 -20.49 25.10 30.34
CA ALA A 393 -20.76 25.99 29.19
C ALA A 393 -21.42 25.25 28.02
N LEU A 394 -21.45 23.92 28.04
CA LEU A 394 -22.08 23.12 26.99
C LEU A 394 -23.61 23.13 27.10
N SER A 395 -24.29 23.29 25.97
CA SER A 395 -25.70 22.97 25.89
C SER A 395 -25.98 21.48 26.10
N ASP A 396 -27.20 21.11 26.48
CA ASP A 396 -27.54 19.69 26.65
C ASP A 396 -27.38 18.89 25.33
N THR A 397 -27.63 19.53 24.20
CA THR A 397 -27.39 18.95 22.89
C THR A 397 -25.87 18.72 22.65
N ASP A 398 -25.01 19.66 22.99
CA ASP A 398 -23.59 19.51 22.80
C ASP A 398 -23.00 18.43 23.72
N LYS A 399 -23.54 18.24 24.94
CA LYS A 399 -23.21 17.11 25.80
C LYS A 399 -23.55 15.77 25.18
N LEU A 400 -24.69 15.66 24.48
CA LEU A 400 -25.05 14.45 23.72
C LEU A 400 -24.09 14.20 22.56
N TYR A 401 -23.69 15.23 21.81
CA TYR A 401 -22.69 15.08 20.76
C TYR A 401 -21.31 14.70 21.30
N ALA A 402 -20.88 15.24 22.43
CA ALA A 402 -19.65 14.85 23.11
C ALA A 402 -19.69 13.37 23.53
N LYS A 403 -20.80 12.92 24.13
CA LYS A 403 -21.02 11.51 24.46
C LYS A 403 -21.02 10.61 23.22
N PHE A 404 -21.67 11.07 22.12
CA PHE A 404 -21.63 10.36 20.85
C PHE A 404 -20.20 10.20 20.34
N ALA A 405 -19.36 11.24 20.40
CA ALA A 405 -17.98 11.19 19.93
C ALA A 405 -17.14 10.17 20.70
N ASP A 406 -17.33 10.05 22.02
CA ASP A 406 -16.65 9.04 22.84
C ASP A 406 -17.09 7.62 22.44
N ALA A 407 -18.38 7.37 22.38
CA ALA A 407 -18.93 6.08 21.96
C ALA A 407 -18.52 5.71 20.52
N PHE A 408 -18.44 6.71 19.64
CA PHE A 408 -17.97 6.50 18.26
C PHE A 408 -16.50 6.08 18.19
N GLU A 409 -15.61 6.70 18.98
CA GLU A 409 -14.20 6.30 19.08
C GLU A 409 -14.07 4.88 19.67
N GLU A 410 -14.82 4.57 20.72
CA GLU A 410 -14.72 3.32 21.48
C GLU A 410 -15.38 2.11 20.77
N GLU A 411 -16.54 2.31 20.15
CA GLU A 411 -17.32 1.20 19.60
C GLU A 411 -17.22 1.10 18.06
N TYR A 412 -17.18 2.23 17.34
CA TYR A 412 -17.19 2.22 15.88
C TYR A 412 -15.77 2.15 15.28
N VAL A 413 -14.87 3.06 15.72
CA VAL A 413 -13.51 3.11 15.22
C VAL A 413 -12.68 1.97 15.82
N SER A 414 -12.74 1.78 17.13
CA SER A 414 -12.07 0.67 17.80
C SER A 414 -12.80 -0.64 17.58
N GLN A 415 -12.10 -1.64 17.03
CA GLN A 415 -12.73 -2.96 16.77
C GLN A 415 -11.83 -4.16 17.05
N GLY A 416 -10.56 -3.92 17.41
CA GLY A 416 -9.60 -4.98 17.65
C GLY A 416 -9.04 -5.62 16.38
N PHE A 417 -7.88 -6.25 16.53
CA PHE A 417 -7.06 -6.73 15.41
C PHE A 417 -7.67 -7.91 14.64
N TYR A 418 -8.43 -8.78 15.30
CA TYR A 418 -9.04 -9.97 14.68
C TYR A 418 -10.52 -9.80 14.34
N THR A 419 -11.09 -8.66 14.65
CA THR A 419 -12.50 -8.39 14.37
C THR A 419 -12.68 -8.06 12.89
N ASN A 420 -13.58 -8.79 12.24
CA ASN A 420 -13.97 -8.59 10.85
C ASN A 420 -15.46 -8.25 10.82
N ARG A 421 -15.80 -6.99 10.59
CA ARG A 421 -17.19 -6.53 10.52
C ARG A 421 -17.65 -6.47 9.08
N SER A 422 -18.81 -7.05 8.82
CA SER A 422 -19.50 -6.84 7.54
C SER A 422 -19.98 -5.40 7.41
N ILE A 423 -20.31 -5.00 6.19
CA ILE A 423 -20.87 -3.66 5.97
C ILE A 423 -22.22 -3.50 6.66
N GLU A 424 -23.01 -4.57 6.74
CA GLU A 424 -24.29 -4.59 7.46
C GLU A 424 -24.07 -4.33 8.95
N GLU A 425 -23.18 -5.08 9.59
CA GLU A 425 -22.82 -4.89 11.02
C GLU A 425 -22.27 -3.49 11.26
N THR A 426 -21.45 -2.97 10.34
CA THR A 426 -20.89 -1.61 10.41
C THR A 426 -21.99 -0.54 10.37
N LEU A 427 -22.98 -0.68 9.47
CA LEU A 427 -24.08 0.27 9.37
C LEU A 427 -25.04 0.14 10.56
N ASP A 428 -25.33 -1.07 11.03
CA ASP A 428 -26.18 -1.29 12.19
C ASP A 428 -25.56 -0.72 13.47
N LEU A 429 -24.24 -0.85 13.62
CA LEU A 429 -23.51 -0.21 14.70
C LEU A 429 -23.57 1.32 14.59
N GLY A 430 -23.47 1.87 13.37
CA GLY A 430 -23.69 3.29 13.13
C GLY A 430 -25.06 3.76 13.57
N TRP A 431 -26.12 3.04 13.25
CA TRP A 431 -27.49 3.33 13.70
C TRP A 431 -27.65 3.24 15.21
N LYS A 432 -27.06 2.24 15.84
CA LYS A 432 -27.02 2.11 17.32
C LYS A 432 -26.43 3.38 17.94
N LEU A 433 -25.32 3.87 17.44
CA LEU A 433 -24.67 5.07 17.95
C LEU A 433 -25.48 6.34 17.68
N LEU A 434 -26.07 6.46 16.50
CA LEU A 434 -26.93 7.60 16.16
C LEU A 434 -28.17 7.71 17.07
N SER A 435 -28.62 6.62 17.68
CA SER A 435 -29.72 6.64 18.66
C SER A 435 -29.39 7.39 19.96
N ILE A 436 -28.11 7.70 20.22
CA ILE A 436 -27.70 8.61 21.32
C ILE A 436 -28.25 10.04 21.09
N LEU A 437 -28.42 10.42 19.83
CA LEU A 437 -28.90 11.74 19.44
C LEU A 437 -30.41 11.70 19.23
N PRO A 438 -31.11 12.79 19.57
CA PRO A 438 -32.55 12.88 19.29
C PRO A 438 -32.81 12.89 17.78
N ARG A 439 -33.92 12.28 17.35
CA ARG A 439 -34.31 12.20 15.92
C ARG A 439 -34.24 13.56 15.21
N THR A 440 -34.57 14.65 15.90
CA THR A 440 -34.51 16.02 15.36
C THR A 440 -33.13 16.51 14.95
N GLU A 441 -32.07 15.85 15.45
CA GLU A 441 -30.69 16.17 15.10
C GLU A 441 -30.18 15.34 13.91
N LEU A 442 -30.89 14.26 13.49
CA LEU A 442 -30.52 13.38 12.40
C LEU A 442 -30.95 13.94 11.03
N LYS A 443 -30.58 15.19 10.75
CA LYS A 443 -31.07 15.98 9.60
C LYS A 443 -30.49 15.55 8.24
N ARG A 444 -29.46 14.72 8.22
CA ARG A 444 -28.80 14.26 6.99
C ARG A 444 -29.34 12.92 6.49
N ILE A 445 -30.32 12.36 7.19
CA ILE A 445 -30.92 11.06 6.90
C ILE A 445 -32.38 11.30 6.50
N LYS A 446 -32.83 10.63 5.45
CA LYS A 446 -34.22 10.66 5.00
C LYS A 446 -35.13 9.97 6.02
N ASP A 447 -36.36 10.50 6.16
CA ASP A 447 -37.33 9.96 7.10
C ASP A 447 -37.63 8.48 6.90
N GLU A 448 -37.68 8.01 5.64
CA GLU A 448 -37.88 6.60 5.31
C GLU A 448 -36.81 5.67 5.93
N TYR A 449 -35.55 6.13 6.03
CA TYR A 449 -34.47 5.37 6.65
C TYR A 449 -34.49 5.52 8.18
N LEU A 450 -34.86 6.70 8.70
CA LEU A 450 -35.09 6.88 10.14
C LEU A 450 -36.16 5.93 10.65
N ASP A 451 -37.28 5.81 9.92
CA ASP A 451 -38.38 4.91 10.31
C ASP A 451 -37.99 3.43 10.22
N LYS A 452 -37.08 3.08 9.31
CA LYS A 452 -36.71 1.71 9.04
C LYS A 452 -35.56 1.22 9.93
N TYR A 453 -34.57 2.03 10.18
CA TYR A 453 -33.30 1.58 10.77
C TYR A 453 -32.99 2.20 12.15
N LEU A 454 -33.60 3.34 12.54
CA LEU A 454 -33.35 3.89 13.87
C LEU A 454 -33.92 2.98 14.93
N PRO A 455 -33.11 2.49 15.89
CA PRO A 455 -33.63 1.71 17.01
C PRO A 455 -34.75 2.42 17.73
N LYS A 456 -35.86 1.73 17.98
CA LYS A 456 -36.92 2.27 18.82
C LYS A 456 -36.39 2.38 20.24
N ALA A 457 -36.61 3.52 20.90
CA ALA A 457 -36.31 3.63 22.33
C ALA A 457 -37.02 2.48 23.06
N GLU A 458 -36.26 1.69 23.80
CA GLU A 458 -36.89 0.76 24.76
C GLU A 458 -37.65 1.61 25.76
N GLU A 459 -38.97 1.39 25.84
CA GLU A 459 -39.89 2.04 26.79
C GLU A 459 -39.54 1.69 28.24
#